data_1e5c40663379d90f0864d0a0aabf033a
#
_entry.id   1e5c40663379d90f0864d0a0aabf033a
#
_cell.length_a   1.000
_cell.length_b   1.000
_cell.length_c   1.000
_cell.angle_alpha   90.00
_cell.angle_beta   90.00
_cell.angle_gamma   90.00
#
_symmetry.space_group_name_H-M   'P 1'
#
loop_
_entity.id
_entity.type
_entity.pdbx_description
1 polymer ?
#
loop_
_entity_poly.entity_id
_entity_poly.type
_entity_poly.pdbx_seq_one_letter_code
_entity_poly.pdbx_strand_id
1 'polypeptide(L)'
;YEMLLMLRSHGWAKDLNPESSKELMDKYSIDDFHSPFTFFVPGYNLRSTDLQAFLGIKQIKKANWSAAQRHKNHCLYAEKLDGHVEFQNWGDNIPVSISFGALANRTGHRREIIERLVESGIETRIFSAGNLGRHPFWSDLYGEFRDDVSDEIHSRGFFLPNYPELSTKDIEFI
;
A
#
# COMPACT_ATOMS: atom_id res chain seq x y z
N TYR A 1 12.16 8.17 -18.10
CA TYR A 1 11.00 9.07 -17.99
C TYR A 1 10.01 8.83 -19.12
N GLU A 2 10.40 8.91 -20.39
CA GLU A 2 9.55 8.77 -21.58
C GLU A 2 8.81 7.43 -21.65
N MET A 3 9.49 6.33 -21.36
CA MET A 3 8.86 5.02 -21.27
C MET A 3 7.69 5.02 -20.27
N LEU A 4 7.81 5.70 -19.13
CA LEU A 4 6.73 5.83 -18.15
C LEU A 4 5.56 6.67 -18.67
N LEU A 5 5.83 7.70 -19.46
CA LEU A 5 4.77 8.49 -20.13
C LEU A 5 3.97 7.64 -21.11
N MET A 6 4.64 6.81 -21.90
CA MET A 6 3.96 5.88 -22.81
C MET A 6 3.19 4.81 -22.02
N LEU A 7 3.81 4.16 -21.06
CA LEU A 7 3.18 3.09 -20.27
C LEU A 7 1.90 3.53 -19.56
N ARG A 8 1.86 4.72 -18.97
CA ARG A 8 0.65 5.24 -18.29
C ARG A 8 -0.50 5.55 -19.25
N SER A 9 -0.21 5.74 -20.54
CA SER A 9 -1.12 6.24 -21.57
C SER A 9 -1.24 5.25 -22.73
N HIS A 10 -1.61 4.02 -22.46
CA HIS A 10 -1.88 2.97 -23.43
C HIS A 10 -0.67 2.57 -24.32
N GLY A 11 0.49 3.13 -24.13
CA GLY A 11 1.67 2.93 -24.98
C GLY A 11 1.79 3.96 -26.11
N TRP A 12 1.04 5.06 -26.07
CA TRP A 12 1.12 6.14 -27.05
C TRP A 12 2.35 7.03 -26.88
N ALA A 13 2.86 7.57 -28.00
CA ALA A 13 3.94 8.54 -28.02
C ALA A 13 3.51 10.01 -27.86
N LYS A 14 2.20 10.29 -27.81
CA LYS A 14 1.66 11.68 -27.85
C LYS A 14 1.98 12.55 -26.63
N ASP A 15 2.40 11.95 -25.52
CA ASP A 15 2.85 12.69 -24.32
C ASP A 15 4.37 12.90 -24.29
N LEU A 16 5.09 12.41 -25.29
CA LEU A 16 6.52 12.63 -25.46
C LEU A 16 6.81 14.03 -26.00
N ASN A 17 8.06 14.46 -25.87
CA ASN A 17 8.49 15.64 -26.61
C ASN A 17 8.45 15.38 -28.13
N PRO A 18 8.34 16.43 -28.97
CA PRO A 18 8.18 16.28 -30.42
C PRO A 18 9.32 15.51 -31.10
N GLU A 19 10.55 15.64 -30.59
CA GLU A 19 11.73 14.99 -31.13
C GLU A 19 11.69 13.47 -30.91
N SER A 20 11.51 13.04 -29.68
CA SER A 20 11.38 11.61 -29.33
C SER A 20 10.15 10.96 -29.99
N SER A 21 9.04 11.70 -30.11
CA SER A 21 7.85 11.20 -30.81
C SER A 21 8.15 10.97 -32.29
N LYS A 22 8.84 11.94 -32.93
CA LYS A 22 9.24 11.83 -34.33
C LYS A 22 10.22 10.69 -34.58
N GLU A 23 11.22 10.51 -33.71
CA GLU A 23 12.16 9.39 -33.82
C GLU A 23 11.45 8.03 -33.81
N LEU A 24 10.41 7.87 -32.96
CA LEU A 24 9.61 6.64 -32.95
C LEU A 24 8.81 6.46 -34.23
N MET A 25 8.17 7.54 -34.72
CA MET A 25 7.44 7.49 -35.99
C MET A 25 8.34 7.13 -37.16
N ASP A 26 9.50 7.76 -37.28
CA ASP A 26 10.49 7.49 -38.34
C ASP A 26 11.01 6.04 -38.24
N LYS A 27 11.34 5.58 -37.03
CA LYS A 27 11.84 4.23 -36.80
C LYS A 27 10.87 3.12 -37.25
N TYR A 28 9.57 3.33 -37.05
CA TYR A 28 8.53 2.36 -37.39
C TYR A 28 7.77 2.70 -38.68
N SER A 29 8.21 3.74 -39.41
CA SER A 29 7.58 4.22 -40.66
C SER A 29 6.10 4.54 -40.47
N ILE A 30 5.74 5.20 -39.38
CA ILE A 30 4.38 5.63 -39.05
C ILE A 30 4.16 7.04 -39.62
N ASP A 31 3.14 7.19 -40.44
CA ASP A 31 2.72 8.48 -40.98
C ASP A 31 1.87 9.31 -39.99
N ASP A 32 1.68 10.58 -40.30
CA ASP A 32 0.94 11.53 -39.45
C ASP A 32 -0.53 11.11 -39.23
N PHE A 33 -1.14 10.40 -40.18
CA PHE A 33 -2.52 9.94 -40.03
C PHE A 33 -2.67 8.81 -39.01
N HIS A 34 -1.73 7.89 -38.95
CA HIS A 34 -1.75 6.74 -38.05
C HIS A 34 -1.15 7.05 -36.69
N SER A 35 -0.23 8.03 -36.60
CA SER A 35 0.52 8.34 -35.39
C SER A 35 -0.34 8.57 -34.12
N PRO A 36 -1.52 9.28 -34.19
CA PRO A 36 -2.33 9.51 -33.01
C PRO A 36 -2.94 8.26 -32.37
N PHE A 37 -2.99 7.15 -33.09
CA PHE A 37 -3.59 5.88 -32.67
C PHE A 37 -2.61 4.72 -32.69
N THR A 38 -1.32 5.00 -32.83
CA THR A 38 -0.27 3.97 -32.79
C THR A 38 0.20 3.76 -31.37
N PHE A 39 0.22 2.49 -30.96
CA PHE A 39 0.74 2.05 -29.65
C PHE A 39 2.14 1.46 -29.86
N PHE A 40 3.15 2.09 -29.29
CA PHE A 40 4.55 1.69 -29.47
C PHE A 40 5.01 0.66 -28.45
N VAL A 41 4.34 0.55 -27.32
CA VAL A 41 4.60 -0.41 -26.25
C VAL A 41 3.28 -0.89 -25.64
N PRO A 42 3.21 -2.09 -25.04
CA PRO A 42 2.08 -2.49 -24.21
C PRO A 42 1.96 -1.50 -23.04
N GLY A 43 0.82 -0.83 -22.91
CA GLY A 43 0.62 0.21 -21.89
C GLY A 43 -0.64 0.01 -21.07
N TYR A 44 -0.76 0.81 -20.00
CA TYR A 44 -1.88 0.82 -19.07
C TYR A 44 -2.74 2.07 -19.27
N ASN A 45 -3.93 2.08 -18.69
CA ASN A 45 -4.74 3.28 -18.58
C ASN A 45 -4.61 3.84 -17.15
N LEU A 46 -3.54 4.60 -16.89
CA LEU A 46 -3.19 5.11 -15.57
C LEU A 46 -3.13 6.66 -15.53
N ARG A 47 -3.84 7.33 -16.44
CA ARG A 47 -3.93 8.80 -16.40
C ARG A 47 -4.75 9.25 -15.21
N SER A 48 -4.17 10.12 -14.36
CA SER A 48 -4.93 10.83 -13.35
C SER A 48 -5.86 11.87 -14.00
N THR A 49 -6.99 12.11 -13.36
CA THR A 49 -7.92 13.18 -13.76
C THR A 49 -7.55 14.49 -13.06
N ASP A 50 -8.01 15.62 -13.61
CA ASP A 50 -7.84 16.94 -12.99
C ASP A 50 -8.46 17.00 -11.59
N LEU A 51 -9.57 16.28 -11.37
CA LEU A 51 -10.18 16.17 -10.05
C LEU A 51 -9.27 15.49 -9.03
N GLN A 52 -8.62 14.39 -9.41
CA GLN A 52 -7.65 13.71 -8.56
C GLN A 52 -6.43 14.61 -8.28
N ALA A 53 -5.93 15.32 -9.31
CA ALA A 53 -4.84 16.28 -9.16
C ALA A 53 -5.21 17.43 -8.23
N PHE A 54 -6.41 18.00 -8.37
CA PHE A 54 -6.92 19.06 -7.49
C PHE A 54 -6.96 18.64 -6.03
N LEU A 55 -7.48 17.45 -5.74
CA LEU A 55 -7.45 16.88 -4.38
C LEU A 55 -6.02 16.62 -3.91
N GLY A 56 -5.18 16.03 -4.77
CA GLY A 56 -3.77 15.73 -4.48
C GLY A 56 -2.96 16.96 -4.10
N ILE A 57 -3.13 18.09 -4.80
CA ILE A 57 -2.45 19.36 -4.48
C ILE A 57 -2.77 19.85 -3.06
N LYS A 58 -3.99 19.61 -2.58
CA LYS A 58 -4.37 19.95 -1.20
C LYS A 58 -3.81 18.95 -0.18
N GLN A 59 -3.84 17.66 -0.52
CA GLN A 59 -3.39 16.59 0.38
C GLN A 59 -1.87 16.59 0.56
N ILE A 60 -1.09 16.87 -0.51
CA ILE A 60 0.37 16.90 -0.43
C ILE A 60 0.89 17.91 0.61
N LYS A 61 0.15 19.00 0.84
CA LYS A 61 0.51 20.01 1.86
C LYS A 61 0.47 19.45 3.28
N LYS A 62 -0.28 18.38 3.51
CA LYS A 62 -0.41 17.71 4.80
C LYS A 62 0.53 16.50 4.94
N ALA A 63 1.24 16.12 3.88
CA ALA A 63 1.99 14.86 3.86
C ALA A 63 3.02 14.77 5.00
N ASN A 64 3.83 15.81 5.20
CA ASN A 64 4.86 15.83 6.26
C ASN A 64 4.23 15.81 7.67
N TRP A 65 3.16 16.54 7.88
CA TRP A 65 2.43 16.50 9.15
C TRP A 65 1.85 15.12 9.41
N SER A 66 1.18 14.54 8.40
CA SER A 66 0.58 13.21 8.50
C SER A 66 1.64 12.13 8.78
N ALA A 67 2.79 12.21 8.11
CA ALA A 67 3.91 11.31 8.35
C ALA A 67 4.42 11.42 9.81
N ALA A 68 4.64 12.65 10.29
CA ALA A 68 5.10 12.88 11.66
C ALA A 68 4.10 12.37 12.72
N GLN A 69 2.79 12.58 12.51
CA GLN A 69 1.76 12.06 13.44
C GLN A 69 1.71 10.54 13.43
N ARG A 70 1.72 9.91 12.25
CA ARG A 70 1.74 8.44 12.13
C ARG A 70 2.98 7.83 12.79
N HIS A 71 4.14 8.46 12.64
CA HIS A 71 5.36 8.02 13.32
C HIS A 71 5.21 8.12 14.85
N LYS A 72 4.73 9.27 15.34
CA LYS A 72 4.48 9.48 16.79
C LYS A 72 3.53 8.41 17.34
N ASN A 73 2.42 8.16 16.66
CA ASN A 73 1.45 7.15 17.06
C ASN A 73 2.07 5.76 17.07
N HIS A 74 2.86 5.44 16.04
CA HIS A 74 3.55 4.16 15.93
C HIS A 74 4.50 3.92 17.11
N CYS A 75 5.29 4.92 17.48
CA CYS A 75 6.18 4.84 18.65
C CYS A 75 5.41 4.65 19.96
N LEU A 76 4.27 5.32 20.09
CA LEU A 76 3.42 5.18 21.29
C LEU A 76 2.80 3.78 21.39
N TYR A 77 2.32 3.22 20.28
CA TYR A 77 1.87 1.82 20.25
C TYR A 77 2.99 0.86 20.64
N ALA A 78 4.19 1.04 20.07
CA ALA A 78 5.33 0.21 20.40
C ALA A 78 5.68 0.27 21.90
N GLU A 79 5.65 1.46 22.49
CA GLU A 79 5.87 1.64 23.93
C GLU A 79 4.79 0.95 24.78
N LYS A 80 3.51 1.17 24.45
CA LYS A 80 2.38 0.66 25.26
C LYS A 80 2.16 -0.83 25.12
N LEU A 81 2.47 -1.40 23.95
CA LEU A 81 2.23 -2.80 23.65
C LEU A 81 3.49 -3.68 23.78
N ASP A 82 4.60 -3.11 24.23
CA ASP A 82 5.83 -3.89 24.50
C ASP A 82 5.55 -5.03 25.48
N GLY A 83 5.99 -6.22 25.12
CA GLY A 83 5.74 -7.46 25.87
C GLY A 83 4.33 -8.05 25.76
N HIS A 84 3.36 -7.32 25.19
CA HIS A 84 1.97 -7.78 24.99
C HIS A 84 1.73 -8.37 23.62
N VAL A 85 2.40 -7.83 22.59
CA VAL A 85 2.37 -8.29 21.21
C VAL A 85 3.78 -8.25 20.64
N GLU A 86 4.00 -8.98 19.55
CA GLU A 86 5.21 -8.83 18.74
C GLU A 86 4.91 -7.88 17.59
N PHE A 87 5.85 -7.05 17.22
CA PHE A 87 5.75 -6.14 16.08
C PHE A 87 7.10 -6.03 15.36
N GLN A 88 7.07 -5.52 14.12
CA GLN A 88 8.28 -5.43 13.30
C GLN A 88 9.31 -4.50 13.96
N ASN A 89 10.53 -4.98 14.09
CA ASN A 89 11.67 -4.13 14.42
C ASN A 89 12.10 -3.34 13.17
N TRP A 90 12.06 -2.03 13.22
CA TRP A 90 12.43 -1.14 12.12
C TRP A 90 13.85 -0.61 12.19
N GLY A 91 14.65 -1.00 13.22
CA GLY A 91 16.02 -0.51 13.40
C GLY A 91 16.09 1.00 13.43
N ASP A 92 16.98 1.59 12.63
CA ASP A 92 17.17 3.04 12.52
C ASP A 92 16.18 3.74 11.57
N ASN A 93 15.24 3.01 10.96
CA ASN A 93 14.25 3.58 10.07
C ASN A 93 13.14 4.31 10.84
N ILE A 94 12.51 5.28 10.18
CA ILE A 94 11.36 6.00 10.72
C ILE A 94 10.08 5.32 10.21
N PRO A 95 9.34 4.57 11.04
CA PRO A 95 8.11 3.93 10.61
C PRO A 95 7.00 4.97 10.39
N VAL A 96 6.43 4.98 9.19
CA VAL A 96 5.27 5.79 8.79
C VAL A 96 4.24 4.86 8.17
N SER A 97 3.62 4.04 8.98
CA SER A 97 2.64 3.05 8.52
C SER A 97 1.21 3.59 8.53
N ILE A 98 0.37 3.12 7.61
CA ILE A 98 -1.07 3.43 7.60
C ILE A 98 -1.80 2.76 8.77
N SER A 99 -1.28 1.63 9.24
CA SER A 99 -1.81 0.86 10.36
C SER A 99 -0.64 0.34 11.19
N PHE A 100 -0.82 0.15 12.48
CA PHE A 100 0.17 -0.53 13.32
C PHE A 100 -0.02 -2.03 13.18
N GLY A 101 0.99 -2.72 12.68
CA GLY A 101 0.99 -4.18 12.52
C GLY A 101 1.49 -4.88 13.76
N ALA A 102 0.74 -5.83 14.26
CA ALA A 102 1.07 -6.61 15.43
C ALA A 102 0.81 -8.11 15.23
N LEU A 103 1.55 -8.95 15.94
CA LEU A 103 1.32 -10.38 16.07
C LEU A 103 0.92 -10.69 17.51
N ALA A 104 -0.17 -11.42 17.69
CA ALA A 104 -0.55 -11.93 19.01
C ALA A 104 0.54 -12.87 19.54
N ASN A 105 0.87 -12.82 20.83
CA ASN A 105 1.96 -13.62 21.43
C ASN A 105 1.78 -15.14 21.33
N ARG A 106 0.53 -15.60 21.09
CA ARG A 106 0.23 -17.04 20.96
C ARG A 106 -0.73 -17.28 19.80
N THR A 107 -0.58 -18.42 19.15
CA THR A 107 -1.56 -18.92 18.19
C THR A 107 -2.93 -19.09 18.88
N GLY A 108 -3.99 -18.59 18.27
CA GLY A 108 -5.35 -18.58 18.82
C GLY A 108 -5.73 -17.33 19.64
N HIS A 109 -4.76 -16.65 20.24
CA HIS A 109 -5.00 -15.43 21.04
C HIS A 109 -5.52 -14.24 20.21
N ARG A 110 -5.14 -14.19 18.90
CA ARG A 110 -5.59 -13.15 17.97
C ARG A 110 -7.12 -13.00 17.97
N ARG A 111 -7.83 -14.12 17.99
CA ARG A 111 -9.30 -14.07 17.95
C ARG A 111 -9.88 -13.34 19.16
N GLU A 112 -9.39 -13.66 20.36
CA GLU A 112 -9.82 -13.01 21.59
C GLU A 112 -9.51 -11.51 21.59
N ILE A 113 -8.31 -11.14 21.12
CA ILE A 113 -7.91 -9.73 20.98
C ILE A 113 -8.85 -9.01 20.03
N ILE A 114 -9.13 -9.57 18.85
CA ILE A 114 -10.02 -8.97 17.85
C ILE A 114 -11.45 -8.83 18.39
N GLU A 115 -12.01 -9.84 19.06
CA GLU A 115 -13.34 -9.79 19.65
C GLU A 115 -13.44 -8.63 20.65
N ARG A 116 -12.47 -8.46 21.54
CA ARG A 116 -12.43 -7.34 22.51
C ARG A 116 -12.27 -5.97 21.85
N LEU A 117 -11.42 -5.85 20.82
CA LEU A 117 -11.27 -4.61 20.07
C LEU A 117 -12.59 -4.21 19.39
N VAL A 118 -13.25 -5.15 18.73
CA VAL A 118 -14.55 -4.93 18.06
C VAL A 118 -15.64 -4.56 19.07
N GLU A 119 -15.73 -5.25 20.21
CA GLU A 119 -16.67 -4.91 21.30
C GLU A 119 -16.44 -3.51 21.86
N SER A 120 -15.19 -3.03 21.84
CA SER A 120 -14.80 -1.68 22.24
C SER A 120 -14.97 -0.63 21.12
N GLY A 121 -15.50 -1.03 19.94
CA GLY A 121 -15.72 -0.14 18.81
C GLY A 121 -14.44 0.20 18.03
N ILE A 122 -13.36 -0.59 18.19
CA ILE A 122 -12.08 -0.39 17.52
C ILE A 122 -12.03 -1.24 16.25
N GLU A 123 -11.87 -0.59 15.09
CA GLU A 123 -11.69 -1.29 13.82
C GLU A 123 -10.34 -1.99 13.78
N THR A 124 -10.35 -3.25 13.40
CA THR A 124 -9.14 -4.05 13.21
C THR A 124 -9.24 -4.86 11.91
N ARG A 125 -8.11 -5.28 11.37
CA ARG A 125 -8.03 -6.08 10.15
C ARG A 125 -6.98 -7.16 10.27
N ILE A 126 -7.14 -8.20 9.45
CA ILE A 126 -6.08 -9.18 9.23
C ILE A 126 -4.83 -8.48 8.66
N PHE A 127 -3.65 -8.92 9.08
CA PHE A 127 -2.38 -8.39 8.61
C PHE A 127 -2.19 -8.67 7.11
N SER A 128 -2.31 -7.63 6.27
CA SER A 128 -2.05 -7.66 4.81
C SER A 128 -2.65 -8.85 4.04
N ALA A 129 -3.84 -9.33 4.40
CA ALA A 129 -4.46 -10.55 3.87
C ALA A 129 -3.79 -11.88 4.29
N GLY A 130 -2.77 -11.85 5.12
CA GLY A 130 -2.07 -13.04 5.60
C GLY A 130 -1.23 -13.72 4.52
N ASN A 131 -1.17 -15.06 4.53
CA ASN A 131 -0.47 -15.83 3.51
C ASN A 131 -1.33 -15.96 2.24
N LEU A 132 -0.97 -15.28 1.16
CA LEU A 132 -1.66 -15.30 -0.12
C LEU A 132 -1.66 -16.69 -0.78
N GLY A 133 -0.67 -17.51 -0.46
CA GLY A 133 -0.58 -18.89 -0.96
C GLY A 133 -1.70 -19.81 -0.47
N ARG A 134 -2.45 -19.39 0.56
CA ARG A 134 -3.64 -20.09 1.08
C ARG A 134 -4.95 -19.59 0.49
N HIS A 135 -4.93 -18.54 -0.34
CA HIS A 135 -6.14 -18.01 -0.95
C HIS A 135 -6.56 -18.84 -2.18
N PRO A 136 -7.87 -18.99 -2.44
CA PRO A 136 -8.38 -19.80 -3.55
C PRO A 136 -7.77 -19.42 -4.91
N PHE A 137 -7.60 -18.13 -5.19
CA PHE A 137 -7.00 -17.68 -6.46
C PHE A 137 -5.59 -18.23 -6.72
N TRP A 138 -4.84 -18.55 -5.64
CA TRP A 138 -3.51 -19.15 -5.74
C TRP A 138 -3.58 -20.66 -5.67
N SER A 139 -4.26 -21.19 -4.64
CA SER A 139 -4.31 -22.62 -4.38
C SER A 139 -4.95 -23.43 -5.53
N ASP A 140 -5.95 -22.85 -6.21
CA ASP A 140 -6.62 -23.50 -7.35
C ASP A 140 -5.72 -23.61 -8.59
N LEU A 141 -4.78 -22.69 -8.76
CA LEU A 141 -3.88 -22.66 -9.94
C LEU A 141 -2.53 -23.34 -9.67
N TYR A 142 -2.00 -23.21 -8.47
CA TYR A 142 -0.60 -23.57 -8.14
C TYR A 142 -0.48 -24.55 -6.97
N GLY A 143 -1.58 -24.90 -6.33
CA GLY A 143 -1.57 -25.63 -5.06
C GLY A 143 -1.31 -24.72 -3.85
N GLU A 144 -1.54 -25.21 -2.64
CA GLU A 144 -1.24 -24.47 -1.41
C GLU A 144 0.24 -24.19 -1.29
N PHE A 145 0.57 -22.93 -0.99
CA PHE A 145 1.93 -22.54 -0.65
C PHE A 145 2.04 -22.33 0.87
N ARG A 146 3.02 -22.97 1.46
CA ARG A 146 3.34 -22.90 2.89
C ARG A 146 4.72 -22.28 3.09
N ASP A 147 4.79 -21.35 4.02
CA ASP A 147 6.00 -20.69 4.47
C ASP A 147 5.83 -20.31 5.93
N ASP A 148 6.80 -20.69 6.77
CA ASP A 148 6.69 -20.56 8.22
C ASP A 148 6.38 -19.13 8.67
N VAL A 149 7.08 -18.14 8.10
CA VAL A 149 6.89 -16.72 8.46
C VAL A 149 5.55 -16.19 7.98
N SER A 150 5.18 -16.47 6.72
CA SER A 150 3.90 -16.06 6.15
C SER A 150 2.72 -16.72 6.87
N ASP A 151 2.86 -17.99 7.27
CA ASP A 151 1.85 -18.73 7.99
C ASP A 151 1.70 -18.25 9.43
N GLU A 152 2.79 -17.86 10.08
CA GLU A 152 2.76 -17.23 11.39
C GLU A 152 2.04 -15.88 11.36
N ILE A 153 2.39 -15.01 10.41
CA ILE A 153 1.70 -13.75 10.19
C ILE A 153 0.21 -13.98 9.86
N HIS A 154 -0.11 -14.99 9.05
CA HIS A 154 -1.50 -15.33 8.72
C HIS A 154 -2.30 -15.73 9.95
N SER A 155 -1.71 -16.48 10.87
CA SER A 155 -2.40 -17.01 12.05
C SER A 155 -2.48 -16.03 13.23
N ARG A 156 -1.47 -15.18 13.40
CA ARG A 156 -1.30 -14.29 14.57
C ARG A 156 -1.43 -12.81 14.26
N GLY A 157 -1.28 -12.42 12.97
CA GLY A 157 -1.19 -11.04 12.54
C GLY A 157 -2.52 -10.29 12.55
N PHE A 158 -2.51 -9.04 13.00
CA PHE A 158 -3.62 -8.10 12.91
C PHE A 158 -3.11 -6.66 12.83
N PHE A 159 -3.98 -5.74 12.41
CA PHE A 159 -3.71 -4.31 12.36
C PHE A 159 -4.51 -3.55 13.40
N LEU A 160 -3.88 -2.55 14.00
CA LEU A 160 -4.52 -1.48 14.76
C LEU A 160 -4.56 -0.18 13.93
N PRO A 161 -5.53 0.71 14.18
CA PRO A 161 -5.62 1.97 13.44
C PRO A 161 -4.40 2.85 13.72
N ASN A 162 -3.88 3.50 12.67
CA ASN A 162 -2.82 4.52 12.81
C ASN A 162 -3.19 5.77 12.03
N TYR A 163 -4.29 6.40 12.43
CA TYR A 163 -4.80 7.62 11.83
C TYR A 163 -3.95 8.82 12.30
N PRO A 164 -3.62 9.79 11.43
CA PRO A 164 -2.85 10.95 11.85
C PRO A 164 -3.53 11.81 12.92
N GLU A 165 -4.86 11.79 12.95
CA GLU A 165 -5.70 12.54 13.86
C GLU A 165 -5.95 11.85 15.22
N LEU A 166 -5.48 10.60 15.42
CA LEU A 166 -5.59 9.93 16.71
C LEU A 166 -4.81 10.71 17.78
N SER A 167 -5.47 10.97 18.89
CA SER A 167 -4.83 11.55 20.06
C SER A 167 -4.08 10.48 20.87
N THR A 168 -3.21 10.92 21.77
CA THR A 168 -2.55 10.02 22.74
C THR A 168 -3.58 9.21 23.55
N LYS A 169 -4.70 9.84 23.93
CA LYS A 169 -5.77 9.17 24.70
C LYS A 169 -6.49 8.08 23.89
N ASP A 170 -6.66 8.29 22.57
CA ASP A 170 -7.26 7.27 21.73
C ASP A 170 -6.36 6.04 21.65
N ILE A 171 -5.05 6.23 21.53
CA ILE A 171 -4.08 5.12 21.50
C ILE A 171 -3.97 4.42 22.87
N GLU A 172 -4.05 5.16 23.96
CA GLU A 172 -4.07 4.60 25.32
C GLU A 172 -5.37 3.84 25.63
N PHE A 173 -6.44 4.15 24.94
CA PHE A 173 -7.70 3.40 25.02
C PHE A 173 -7.67 2.13 24.21
N ILE A 174 -7.01 2.12 23.06
CA ILE A 174 -6.85 0.96 22.19
C ILE A 174 -5.95 -0.10 22.82
#